data_38d2c821a776f2be8d17985fed99bbae
#
_entry.id   38d2c821a776f2be8d17985fed99bbae
#
_cell.length_a   1.000
_cell.length_b   1.000
_cell.length_c   1.000
_cell.angle_alpha   90.00
_cell.angle_beta   90.00
_cell.angle_gamma   90.00
#
_symmetry.space_group_name_H-M   'P 1'
#
loop_
_entity.id
_entity.type
_entity.pdbx_description
1 polymer ?
#
loop_
_entity_poly.entity_id
_entity_poly.type
_entity_poly.pdbx_seq_one_letter_code
_entity_poly.pdbx_strand_id
1 'polypeptide(L)'
;CAQVAREFNLIACFMTKPFMGVSASGCHTNMSLWKGGKDKVNKLSHKSLPAMDEVFTYVEGGTNTFMPDTKDVQLPGKVGLKAIGGVMKHLGALTAIGSSTVNSYRRLWDQGFWAPVYADWGYQNRTCGLRVSAPGRFEYRSVDSMHNPYLMGSGLLKCFDDGISNNIDPGKPESRSMYEAQAAG
;
A
#
# COMPACT_ATOMS: atom_id res chain seq x y z
N CYS A 1 -14.43 9.97 14.24
CA CYS A 1 -15.17 8.72 14.53
C CYS A 1 -15.29 8.47 16.03
N ALA A 2 -14.17 8.34 16.79
CA ALA A 2 -14.24 8.01 18.23
C ALA A 2 -15.03 9.02 19.06
N GLN A 3 -14.91 10.31 18.80
CA GLN A 3 -15.67 11.35 19.47
C GLN A 3 -17.16 11.22 19.20
N VAL A 4 -17.56 11.09 17.94
CA VAL A 4 -18.95 10.89 17.53
C VAL A 4 -19.54 9.60 18.14
N ALA A 5 -18.79 8.51 18.14
CA ALA A 5 -19.25 7.26 18.75
C ALA A 5 -19.59 7.43 20.23
N ARG A 6 -18.79 8.19 20.98
CA ARG A 6 -19.04 8.48 22.40
C ARG A 6 -20.35 9.24 22.63
N GLU A 7 -20.73 10.16 21.74
CA GLU A 7 -21.99 10.90 21.81
C GLU A 7 -23.21 9.96 21.72
N PHE A 8 -23.05 8.79 21.10
CA PHE A 8 -24.06 7.75 20.99
C PHE A 8 -23.85 6.58 21.95
N ASN A 9 -23.03 6.73 22.99
CA ASN A 9 -22.65 5.65 23.91
C ASN A 9 -22.08 4.41 23.22
N LEU A 10 -21.35 4.59 22.13
CA LEU A 10 -20.70 3.53 21.37
C LEU A 10 -19.18 3.64 21.50
N ILE A 11 -18.51 2.50 21.30
CA ILE A 11 -17.05 2.42 21.22
C ILE A 11 -16.67 2.20 19.76
N ALA A 12 -15.89 3.13 19.17
CA ALA A 12 -15.31 2.93 17.85
C ALA A 12 -14.10 1.97 17.98
N CYS A 13 -14.21 0.81 17.38
CA CYS A 13 -13.13 -0.18 17.35
C CYS A 13 -12.37 -0.10 16.02
N PHE A 14 -11.05 0.15 16.10
CA PHE A 14 -10.15 0.22 14.95
C PHE A 14 -9.18 -0.97 14.89
N MET A 15 -9.47 -2.05 15.61
CA MET A 15 -8.68 -3.28 15.53
C MET A 15 -8.68 -3.82 14.09
N THR A 16 -7.58 -4.43 13.71
CA THR A 16 -7.39 -4.98 12.36
C THR A 16 -8.39 -6.09 12.05
N LYS A 17 -8.53 -7.05 12.95
CA LYS A 17 -9.42 -8.22 12.77
C LYS A 17 -10.14 -8.54 14.10
N PRO A 18 -11.15 -7.77 14.50
CA PRO A 18 -11.87 -8.01 15.77
C PRO A 18 -12.67 -9.31 15.76
N PHE A 19 -13.17 -9.74 14.58
CA PHE A 19 -13.97 -10.95 14.42
C PHE A 19 -13.42 -11.81 13.28
N MET A 20 -13.43 -13.14 13.46
CA MET A 20 -13.12 -14.09 12.39
C MET A 20 -14.34 -14.28 11.47
N GLY A 21 -14.10 -14.73 10.23
CA GLY A 21 -15.15 -14.99 9.26
C GLY A 21 -15.80 -13.74 8.63
N VAL A 22 -15.25 -12.56 8.86
CA VAL A 22 -15.69 -11.29 8.23
C VAL A 22 -14.51 -10.49 7.73
N SER A 23 -14.75 -9.50 6.87
CA SER A 23 -13.69 -8.62 6.36
C SER A 23 -12.97 -7.90 7.50
N ALA A 24 -11.68 -7.67 7.30
CA ALA A 24 -10.79 -6.97 8.24
C ALA A 24 -10.51 -5.52 7.81
N SER A 25 -9.90 -4.75 8.69
CA SER A 25 -9.47 -3.38 8.44
C SER A 25 -8.06 -3.37 7.83
N GLY A 26 -7.97 -3.12 6.52
CA GLY A 26 -6.70 -2.82 5.85
C GLY A 26 -6.44 -1.32 5.81
N CYS A 27 -5.18 -0.93 5.72
CA CYS A 27 -4.76 0.46 5.48
C CYS A 27 -3.79 0.51 4.31
N HIS A 28 -4.29 0.18 3.11
CA HIS A 28 -3.46 0.03 1.92
C HIS A 28 -2.72 1.32 1.59
N THR A 29 -1.42 1.21 1.34
CA THR A 29 -0.58 2.36 0.99
C THR A 29 -0.44 2.45 -0.52
N ASN A 30 -1.02 3.50 -1.11
CA ASN A 30 -0.89 3.80 -2.53
C ASN A 30 0.29 4.74 -2.78
N MET A 31 1.12 4.43 -3.78
CA MET A 31 2.39 5.10 -4.01
C MET A 31 2.66 5.34 -5.48
N SER A 32 3.33 6.45 -5.76
CA SER A 32 3.98 6.75 -7.02
C SER A 32 5.31 7.45 -6.76
N LEU A 33 6.28 7.32 -7.65
CA LEU A 33 7.58 7.97 -7.53
C LEU A 33 7.77 8.96 -8.69
N TRP A 34 8.11 10.21 -8.36
CA TRP A 34 8.21 11.28 -9.33
C TRP A 34 9.62 11.81 -9.42
N LYS A 35 10.06 12.11 -10.65
CA LYS A 35 11.34 12.77 -10.95
C LYS A 35 11.09 14.18 -11.47
N GLY A 36 11.80 15.15 -10.90
CA GLY A 36 11.62 16.57 -11.23
C GLY A 36 10.31 17.11 -10.64
N GLY A 37 9.89 18.26 -11.15
CA GLY A 37 8.77 19.02 -10.60
C GLY A 37 9.22 20.04 -9.55
N LYS A 38 8.29 20.87 -9.14
CA LYS A 38 8.51 21.89 -8.09
C LYS A 38 7.49 21.69 -6.99
N ASP A 39 7.97 21.70 -5.76
CA ASP A 39 7.08 21.67 -4.60
C ASP A 39 6.26 22.96 -4.57
N LYS A 40 4.96 22.80 -4.47
CA LYS A 40 4.03 23.90 -4.24
C LYS A 40 3.26 23.66 -2.96
N VAL A 41 3.17 24.71 -2.16
CA VAL A 41 2.40 24.73 -0.93
C VAL A 41 1.08 25.44 -1.22
N ASN A 42 -0.03 24.72 -1.06
CA ASN A 42 -1.36 25.29 -1.14
C ASN A 42 -1.94 25.42 0.27
N LYS A 43 -2.38 26.62 0.62
CA LYS A 43 -3.12 26.86 1.85
C LYS A 43 -4.61 26.81 1.51
N LEU A 44 -5.32 25.78 1.97
CA LEU A 44 -6.75 25.74 1.92
C LEU A 44 -7.30 26.29 3.24
N SER A 45 -7.92 27.48 3.17
CA SER A 45 -8.66 28.00 4.31
C SER A 45 -10.11 27.47 4.24
N HIS A 46 -10.50 26.66 5.20
CA HIS A 46 -11.90 26.28 5.37
C HIS A 46 -12.65 27.42 6.08
N LYS A 47 -13.44 28.19 5.33
CA LYS A 47 -14.27 29.28 5.89
C LYS A 47 -15.26 28.81 6.98
N SER A 48 -15.58 27.53 7.02
CA SER A 48 -16.48 26.92 8.00
C SER A 48 -15.81 26.46 9.30
N LEU A 49 -14.47 26.39 9.31
CA LEU A 49 -13.68 25.97 10.49
C LEU A 49 -12.50 26.94 10.64
N PRO A 50 -12.71 28.12 11.23
CA PRO A 50 -11.72 29.21 11.24
C PRO A 50 -10.40 28.91 11.97
N ALA A 51 -10.26 27.74 12.59
CA ALA A 51 -9.04 27.31 13.30
C ALA A 51 -8.20 26.28 12.54
N MET A 52 -8.58 25.84 11.33
CA MET A 52 -7.86 24.80 10.58
C MET A 52 -7.41 25.32 9.21
N ASP A 53 -6.22 25.88 9.17
CA ASP A 53 -5.49 26.08 7.92
C ASP A 53 -4.81 24.74 7.56
N GLU A 54 -5.35 24.01 6.60
CA GLU A 54 -4.68 22.83 6.05
C GLU A 54 -3.65 23.29 5.00
N VAL A 55 -2.40 22.91 5.25
CA VAL A 55 -1.29 23.15 4.32
C VAL A 55 -1.02 21.84 3.58
N PHE A 56 -1.29 21.83 2.28
CA PHE A 56 -0.92 20.71 1.41
C PHE A 56 0.31 21.06 0.60
N THR A 57 1.32 20.21 0.68
CA THR A 57 2.45 20.24 -0.26
C THR A 57 2.16 19.25 -1.39
N TYR A 58 2.22 19.72 -2.62
CA TYR A 58 2.09 18.88 -3.81
C TYR A 58 3.19 19.20 -4.81
N VAL A 59 3.49 18.23 -5.67
CA VAL A 59 4.49 18.40 -6.73
C VAL A 59 3.78 18.83 -8.01
N GLU A 60 4.12 20.01 -8.55
CA GLU A 60 3.62 20.46 -9.84
C GLU A 60 4.62 20.15 -10.94
N GLY A 61 4.15 19.49 -11.98
CA GLY A 61 5.01 18.99 -13.07
C GLY A 61 5.76 17.72 -12.64
N GLY A 62 6.85 17.43 -13.31
CA GLY A 62 7.61 16.19 -13.09
C GLY A 62 7.08 15.02 -13.89
N THR A 63 7.79 13.89 -13.80
CA THR A 63 7.48 12.66 -14.51
C THR A 63 7.33 11.51 -13.52
N ASN A 64 6.20 10.83 -13.55
CA ASN A 64 5.99 9.62 -12.75
C ASN A 64 6.86 8.48 -13.32
N THR A 65 7.84 8.05 -12.53
CA THR A 65 8.84 7.05 -12.95
C THR A 65 8.29 5.62 -12.97
N PHE A 66 7.10 5.39 -12.42
CA PHE A 66 6.42 4.08 -12.44
C PHE A 66 5.52 3.90 -13.66
N MET A 67 5.33 4.96 -14.46
CA MET A 67 4.55 4.86 -15.70
C MET A 67 5.13 3.80 -16.64
N PRO A 68 4.28 3.08 -17.40
CA PRO A 68 4.73 2.13 -18.40
C PRO A 68 5.67 2.78 -19.43
N ASP A 69 6.73 2.06 -19.80
CA ASP A 69 7.63 2.47 -20.88
C ASP A 69 7.06 2.11 -22.27
N THR A 70 6.01 1.30 -22.29
CA THR A 70 5.37 0.78 -23.51
C THR A 70 3.88 1.13 -23.51
N LYS A 71 3.19 0.76 -24.59
CA LYS A 71 1.72 0.87 -24.69
C LYS A 71 0.98 -0.14 -23.80
N ASP A 72 1.67 -1.14 -23.28
CA ASP A 72 1.10 -2.09 -22.32
C ASP A 72 1.01 -1.43 -20.95
N VAL A 73 -0.18 -0.95 -20.64
CA VAL A 73 -0.47 -0.26 -19.36
C VAL A 73 -0.49 -1.21 -18.15
N GLN A 74 -0.46 -2.51 -18.36
CA GLN A 74 -0.42 -3.49 -17.27
C GLN A 74 0.98 -3.65 -16.69
N LEU A 75 2.01 -3.40 -17.49
CA LEU A 75 3.39 -3.49 -17.04
C LEU A 75 3.92 -2.14 -16.60
N PRO A 76 4.39 -2.01 -15.35
CA PRO A 76 5.12 -0.82 -14.93
C PRO A 76 6.36 -0.60 -15.78
N GLY A 77 6.82 0.65 -15.87
CA GLY A 77 8.09 0.97 -16.51
C GLY A 77 9.28 0.32 -15.79
N LYS A 78 10.45 0.34 -16.41
CA LYS A 78 11.66 -0.30 -15.89
C LYS A 78 11.97 0.09 -14.43
N VAL A 79 11.85 1.37 -14.10
CA VAL A 79 12.07 1.86 -12.72
C VAL A 79 11.03 1.27 -11.78
N GLY A 80 9.76 1.23 -12.19
CA GLY A 80 8.68 0.66 -11.42
C GLY A 80 8.88 -0.84 -11.14
N LEU A 81 9.29 -1.62 -12.15
CA LEU A 81 9.60 -3.04 -11.96
C LEU A 81 10.72 -3.25 -10.93
N LYS A 82 11.78 -2.44 -10.97
CA LYS A 82 12.88 -2.55 -10.00
C LYS A 82 12.42 -2.15 -8.59
N ALA A 83 11.59 -1.13 -8.47
CA ALA A 83 10.99 -0.75 -7.19
C ALA A 83 10.13 -1.90 -6.62
N ILE A 84 9.32 -2.57 -7.44
CA ILE A 84 8.58 -3.78 -7.05
C ILE A 84 9.55 -4.88 -6.60
N GLY A 85 10.64 -5.10 -7.33
CA GLY A 85 11.66 -6.08 -6.94
C GLY A 85 12.21 -5.86 -5.54
N GLY A 86 12.50 -4.61 -5.18
CA GLY A 86 12.91 -4.25 -3.83
C GLY A 86 11.84 -4.54 -2.78
N VAL A 87 10.58 -4.22 -3.07
CA VAL A 87 9.46 -4.53 -2.16
C VAL A 87 9.32 -6.06 -2.00
N MET A 88 9.38 -6.83 -3.08
CA MET A 88 9.26 -8.30 -3.01
C MET A 88 10.38 -8.93 -2.18
N LYS A 89 11.62 -8.49 -2.38
CA LYS A 89 12.79 -8.95 -1.60
C LYS A 89 12.61 -8.73 -0.09
N HIS A 90 12.00 -7.63 0.29
CA HIS A 90 11.85 -7.22 1.70
C HIS A 90 10.43 -7.35 2.25
N LEU A 91 9.51 -8.01 1.53
CA LEU A 91 8.10 -8.04 1.86
C LEU A 91 7.83 -8.62 3.26
N GLY A 92 8.58 -9.63 3.67
CA GLY A 92 8.48 -10.20 5.02
C GLY A 92 8.79 -9.17 6.12
N ALA A 93 9.88 -8.41 5.96
CA ALA A 93 10.24 -7.35 6.90
C ALA A 93 9.23 -6.19 6.89
N LEU A 94 8.76 -5.79 5.70
CA LEU A 94 7.71 -4.78 5.56
C LEU A 94 6.40 -5.23 6.21
N THR A 95 6.07 -6.53 6.13
CA THR A 95 4.87 -7.08 6.78
C THR A 95 4.98 -6.97 8.31
N ALA A 96 6.15 -7.18 8.89
CA ALA A 96 6.35 -6.99 10.33
C ALA A 96 6.12 -5.53 10.78
N ILE A 97 6.44 -4.56 9.92
CA ILE A 97 6.18 -3.13 10.18
C ILE A 97 4.71 -2.79 9.91
N GLY A 98 4.15 -3.27 8.81
CA GLY A 98 2.81 -2.93 8.34
C GLY A 98 1.69 -3.68 9.05
N SER A 99 1.98 -4.86 9.60
CA SER A 99 1.08 -5.75 10.34
C SER A 99 1.69 -6.07 11.70
N SER A 100 1.79 -5.06 12.56
CA SER A 100 2.65 -5.04 13.74
C SER A 100 2.07 -5.71 14.99
N THR A 101 0.87 -6.27 14.93
CA THR A 101 0.20 -6.89 16.09
C THR A 101 -0.23 -8.33 15.81
N VAL A 102 -0.44 -9.12 16.86
CA VAL A 102 -1.02 -10.47 16.72
C VAL A 102 -2.37 -10.42 16.01
N ASN A 103 -3.18 -9.40 16.28
CA ASN A 103 -4.46 -9.20 15.62
C ASN A 103 -4.30 -8.91 14.11
N SER A 104 -3.19 -8.26 13.72
CA SER A 104 -2.83 -8.02 12.31
C SER A 104 -2.63 -9.33 11.56
N TYR A 105 -1.94 -10.30 12.16
CA TYR A 105 -1.71 -11.62 11.53
C TYR A 105 -3.00 -12.44 11.40
N ARG A 106 -4.00 -12.24 12.24
CA ARG A 106 -5.33 -12.85 12.05
C ARG A 106 -5.98 -12.39 10.75
N ARG A 107 -5.76 -11.14 10.32
CA ARG A 107 -6.22 -10.64 9.03
C ARG A 107 -5.55 -11.37 7.86
N LEU A 108 -4.25 -11.61 7.95
CA LEU A 108 -3.48 -12.31 6.90
C LEU A 108 -3.76 -13.81 6.88
N TRP A 109 -4.15 -14.39 8.02
CA TRP A 109 -4.45 -15.80 8.15
C TRP A 109 -5.87 -16.17 7.67
N ASP A 110 -6.85 -15.31 7.89
CA ASP A 110 -8.26 -15.57 7.55
C ASP A 110 -8.49 -15.31 6.05
N GLN A 111 -8.39 -16.36 5.26
CA GLN A 111 -8.44 -16.32 3.80
C GLN A 111 -9.82 -15.95 3.25
N GLY A 112 -9.85 -15.49 1.99
CA GLY A 112 -11.09 -15.19 1.28
C GLY A 112 -11.64 -13.77 1.51
N PHE A 113 -10.97 -12.94 2.33
CA PHE A 113 -11.39 -11.58 2.65
C PHE A 113 -10.50 -10.49 2.04
N TRP A 114 -9.90 -10.76 0.89
CA TRP A 114 -9.07 -9.82 0.12
C TRP A 114 -7.82 -9.32 0.85
N ALA A 115 -7.38 -10.01 1.91
CA ALA A 115 -6.08 -9.81 2.51
C ALA A 115 -5.03 -10.66 1.78
N PRO A 116 -3.79 -10.17 1.59
CA PRO A 116 -2.74 -10.95 0.96
C PRO A 116 -2.27 -12.07 1.88
N VAL A 117 -2.05 -13.26 1.32
CA VAL A 117 -1.52 -14.44 2.04
C VAL A 117 -0.14 -14.84 1.55
N TYR A 118 0.27 -14.38 0.37
CA TYR A 118 1.55 -14.69 -0.25
C TYR A 118 2.36 -13.44 -0.56
N ALA A 119 3.68 -13.62 -0.62
CA ALA A 119 4.65 -12.60 -0.98
C ALA A 119 4.77 -12.49 -2.51
N ASP A 120 3.79 -11.88 -3.13
CA ASP A 120 3.67 -11.75 -4.57
C ASP A 120 3.20 -10.36 -5.01
N TRP A 121 3.21 -10.13 -6.30
CA TRP A 121 2.71 -8.92 -6.91
C TRP A 121 1.91 -9.22 -8.18
N GLY A 122 0.98 -8.36 -8.52
CA GLY A 122 0.19 -8.53 -9.73
C GLY A 122 -0.55 -7.27 -10.16
N TYR A 123 -0.99 -7.28 -11.41
CA TYR A 123 -1.82 -6.21 -11.97
C TYR A 123 -3.28 -6.43 -11.58
N GLN A 124 -3.90 -5.41 -10.99
CA GLN A 124 -5.30 -5.45 -10.51
C GLN A 124 -5.64 -6.64 -9.60
N ASN A 125 -4.62 -7.35 -9.10
CA ASN A 125 -4.80 -8.52 -8.26
C ASN A 125 -4.87 -8.14 -6.78
N ARG A 126 -6.07 -8.21 -6.19
CA ARG A 126 -6.32 -7.85 -4.78
C ARG A 126 -5.92 -8.95 -3.80
N THR A 127 -5.46 -10.09 -4.26
CA THR A 127 -4.97 -11.19 -3.40
C THR A 127 -3.46 -11.12 -3.20
N CYS A 128 -2.74 -10.27 -3.96
CA CYS A 128 -1.31 -10.07 -3.85
C CYS A 128 -0.92 -9.09 -2.73
N GLY A 129 0.31 -9.24 -2.24
CA GLY A 129 0.93 -8.33 -1.27
C GLY A 129 1.18 -6.95 -1.85
N LEU A 130 1.56 -6.88 -3.13
CA LEU A 130 1.66 -5.64 -3.88
C LEU A 130 0.82 -5.71 -5.16
N ARG A 131 -0.05 -4.72 -5.35
CA ARG A 131 -0.92 -4.62 -6.52
C ARG A 131 -0.52 -3.41 -7.35
N VAL A 132 -0.34 -3.60 -8.65
CA VAL A 132 -0.34 -2.50 -9.62
C VAL A 132 -1.80 -2.09 -9.84
N SER A 133 -2.24 -1.03 -9.17
CA SER A 133 -3.65 -0.63 -9.10
C SER A 133 -4.08 0.29 -10.24
N ALA A 134 -3.12 0.96 -10.87
CA ALA A 134 -3.28 1.78 -12.07
C ALA A 134 -1.91 2.01 -12.70
N PRO A 135 -1.83 2.46 -13.97
CA PRO A 135 -0.57 2.89 -14.55
C PRO A 135 0.14 3.91 -13.64
N GLY A 136 1.40 3.65 -13.33
CA GLY A 136 2.22 4.54 -12.48
C GLY A 136 1.85 4.56 -10.99
N ARG A 137 1.02 3.64 -10.51
CA ARG A 137 0.62 3.57 -9.10
C ARG A 137 0.65 2.14 -8.54
N PHE A 138 1.33 1.98 -7.42
CA PHE A 138 1.39 0.72 -6.67
C PHE A 138 0.57 0.83 -5.38
N GLU A 139 -0.02 -0.28 -4.97
CA GLU A 139 -0.75 -0.43 -3.73
C GLU A 139 -0.09 -1.54 -2.90
N TYR A 140 0.59 -1.17 -1.80
CA TYR A 140 1.07 -2.13 -0.83
C TYR A 140 -0.08 -2.55 0.09
N ARG A 141 -0.29 -3.87 0.25
CA ARG A 141 -1.51 -4.41 0.84
C ARG A 141 -1.30 -5.17 2.14
N SER A 142 -0.06 -5.62 2.44
CA SER A 142 0.28 -6.28 3.70
C SER A 142 0.43 -5.29 4.86
N VAL A 143 -0.55 -4.39 5.00
CA VAL A 143 -0.54 -3.30 5.97
C VAL A 143 -1.96 -3.05 6.48
N ASP A 144 -2.09 -2.74 7.76
CA ASP A 144 -3.37 -2.47 8.42
C ASP A 144 -3.33 -1.18 9.25
N SER A 145 -4.43 -0.88 9.92
CA SER A 145 -4.62 0.37 10.66
C SER A 145 -3.75 0.51 11.91
N MET A 146 -3.05 -0.54 12.35
CA MET A 146 -2.21 -0.54 13.55
C MET A 146 -0.74 -0.19 13.27
N HIS A 147 -0.37 -0.01 11.99
CA HIS A 147 0.99 0.32 11.62
C HIS A 147 1.38 1.76 11.98
N ASN A 148 2.68 2.00 12.15
CA ASN A 148 3.22 3.35 12.20
C ASN A 148 3.43 3.87 10.76
N PRO A 149 2.72 4.94 10.32
CA PRO A 149 2.78 5.41 8.93
C PRO A 149 4.17 5.96 8.56
N TYR A 150 4.92 6.51 9.50
CA TYR A 150 6.28 7.02 9.24
C TYR A 150 7.26 5.87 8.99
N LEU A 151 7.19 4.81 9.80
CA LEU A 151 8.02 3.61 9.61
C LEU A 151 7.66 2.90 8.31
N MET A 152 6.36 2.78 8.01
CA MET A 152 5.90 2.15 6.77
C MET A 152 6.36 2.93 5.53
N GLY A 153 6.18 4.24 5.51
CA GLY A 153 6.65 5.10 4.44
C GLY A 153 8.16 5.01 4.23
N SER A 154 8.94 5.09 5.32
CA SER A 154 10.40 4.98 5.28
C SER A 154 10.86 3.60 4.79
N GLY A 155 10.20 2.53 5.25
CA GLY A 155 10.50 1.16 4.81
C GLY A 155 10.25 0.96 3.33
N LEU A 156 9.12 1.45 2.80
CA LEU A 156 8.79 1.36 1.38
C LEU A 156 9.77 2.15 0.51
N LEU A 157 10.13 3.39 0.91
CA LEU A 157 11.13 4.18 0.20
C LEU A 157 12.49 3.48 0.17
N LYS A 158 12.90 2.86 1.28
CA LYS A 158 14.16 2.10 1.35
C LYS A 158 14.12 0.85 0.47
N CYS A 159 12.98 0.18 0.37
CA CYS A 159 12.80 -0.95 -0.55
C CYS A 159 12.88 -0.51 -2.02
N PHE A 160 12.28 0.63 -2.36
CA PHE A 160 12.41 1.19 -3.71
C PHE A 160 13.85 1.54 -4.05
N ASP A 161 14.56 2.19 -3.12
CA ASP A 161 15.99 2.51 -3.27
C ASP A 161 16.83 1.26 -3.50
N ASP A 162 16.67 0.21 -2.66
CA ASP A 162 17.38 -1.07 -2.82
C ASP A 162 17.07 -1.74 -4.16
N GLY A 163 15.79 -1.79 -4.53
CA GLY A 163 15.34 -2.41 -5.78
C GLY A 163 15.89 -1.71 -7.02
N ILE A 164 15.85 -0.39 -7.05
CA ILE A 164 16.32 0.43 -8.17
C ILE A 164 17.84 0.40 -8.24
N SER A 165 18.54 0.64 -7.12
CA SER A 165 20.00 0.72 -7.06
C SER A 165 20.67 -0.62 -7.37
N ASN A 166 20.09 -1.73 -6.94
CA ASN A 166 20.61 -3.07 -7.15
C ASN A 166 19.96 -3.82 -8.33
N ASN A 167 19.13 -3.12 -9.12
CA ASN A 167 18.50 -3.67 -10.32
C ASN A 167 17.74 -4.98 -10.08
N ILE A 168 17.01 -5.06 -8.97
CA ILE A 168 16.33 -6.29 -8.52
C ILE A 168 15.16 -6.63 -9.45
N ASP A 169 15.08 -7.90 -9.86
CA ASP A 169 13.99 -8.42 -10.66
C ASP A 169 12.81 -8.81 -9.72
N PRO A 170 11.60 -8.31 -9.94
CA PRO A 170 10.41 -8.68 -9.15
C PRO A 170 9.90 -10.09 -9.45
N GLY A 171 10.40 -10.77 -10.47
CA GLY A 171 9.79 -11.97 -11.01
C GLY A 171 8.52 -11.69 -11.83
N LYS A 172 7.83 -12.75 -12.22
CA LYS A 172 6.60 -12.64 -13.00
C LYS A 172 5.43 -12.16 -12.15
N PRO A 173 4.56 -11.29 -12.70
CA PRO A 173 3.33 -10.91 -12.01
C PRO A 173 2.38 -12.11 -11.89
N GLU A 174 1.67 -12.19 -10.78
CA GLU A 174 0.65 -13.21 -10.54
C GLU A 174 -0.70 -12.74 -11.06
N SER A 175 -1.31 -13.53 -11.92
CA SER A 175 -2.63 -13.25 -12.51
C SER A 175 -3.76 -14.07 -11.89
N ARG A 176 -3.40 -15.16 -11.16
CA ARG A 176 -4.39 -16.04 -10.51
C ARG A 176 -4.85 -15.46 -9.18
N SER A 177 -6.03 -15.88 -8.73
CA SER A 177 -6.40 -15.69 -7.33
C SER A 177 -5.50 -16.53 -6.43
N MET A 178 -4.79 -15.90 -5.49
CA MET A 178 -3.87 -16.60 -4.60
C MET A 178 -4.57 -17.52 -3.61
N TYR A 179 -5.86 -17.36 -3.40
CA TYR A 179 -6.67 -18.30 -2.62
C TYR A 179 -6.88 -19.62 -3.34
N GLU A 180 -6.91 -19.60 -4.68
CA GLU A 180 -7.03 -20.80 -5.51
C GLU A 180 -5.67 -21.50 -5.69
N ALA A 181 -4.57 -20.73 -5.67
CA ALA A 181 -3.22 -21.28 -5.79
C ALA A 181 -2.87 -22.25 -4.65
N GLN A 182 -3.38 -22.04 -3.46
CA GLN A 182 -3.18 -22.94 -2.32
C GLN A 182 -3.91 -24.29 -2.49
N ALA A 183 -5.06 -24.28 -3.17
CA ALA A 183 -5.83 -25.51 -3.42
C ALA A 183 -5.19 -26.40 -4.51
N ALA A 184 -4.29 -25.85 -5.31
CA ALA A 184 -3.61 -26.55 -6.41
C ALA A 184 -2.26 -27.18 -6.02
N GLY A 185 -1.83 -27.06 -4.74
CA GLY A 185 -0.61 -27.66 -4.19
C GLY A 185 0.57 -26.74 -4.25
#